data_d642bb050e31c12d8db3a845dd2a7fe6
#
_entry.id   d642bb050e31c12d8db3a845dd2a7fe6
#
_cell.length_a   1.000
_cell.length_b   1.000
_cell.length_c   1.000
_cell.angle_alpha   90.00
_cell.angle_beta   90.00
_cell.angle_gamma   90.00
#
_symmetry.space_group_name_H-M   'P 1'
#
loop_
_entity.id
_entity.type
_entity.pdbx_description
1 polymer ?
#
loop_
_entity_poly.entity_id
_entity_poly.type
_entity_poly.pdbx_seq_one_letter_code
_entity_poly.pdbx_strand_id
1 'polypeptide(L)'
;MKRQKNWTGLFLGTALVCLALVVGLTVSIDPYMHYRRPQLDKFRYEPKAEAERSINNGMLRHLDYDALLVGTSMMENTKTSLADSLFGCRSIKTVSIGASWWEISSLEALALEHNPELSLVVRGLDMTYFDEAPQALHYEIGPYPTYLYNDNPLDDVYYVLNRDVLYSNCLPMLLDAAEGVTPGLSNLDDYGAWKQEVYGPRAAMRRDAPYADAVQEALSDQRRERVLYNVREKVLSLAEANPDTVFYYFLTPYSAAWWGDLRQAGQLEAQLEMEELVIREILPCGNIRLFSWNTVRELTFDLANYKDRIHYGPWVNDWMLEQMASGEGLLTKDNVEAYLSRERELFETFDYNTLFDQPEPAQYGAPEFFLQ
;
A
#
# COMPACT_ATOMS: atom_id res chain seq x y z
N MET A 1 -38.01 44.17 20.37
CA MET A 1 -38.13 43.30 19.17
C MET A 1 -37.26 43.72 17.98
N LYS A 2 -37.24 44.98 17.51
CA LYS A 2 -36.35 45.39 16.35
C LYS A 2 -34.86 45.17 16.62
N ARG A 3 -34.37 45.44 17.84
CA ARG A 3 -32.96 45.31 18.22
C ARG A 3 -32.50 43.83 18.25
N GLN A 4 -33.33 42.88 18.63
CA GLN A 4 -33.07 41.44 18.59
C GLN A 4 -33.02 40.90 17.14
N LYS A 5 -33.92 41.37 16.25
CA LYS A 5 -33.94 40.97 14.86
C LYS A 5 -32.64 41.42 14.12
N ASN A 6 -32.11 42.60 14.44
CA ASN A 6 -30.88 43.10 13.87
C ASN A 6 -29.66 42.28 14.34
N TRP A 7 -29.68 41.83 15.60
CA TRP A 7 -28.58 41.00 16.15
C TRP A 7 -28.54 39.61 15.52
N THR A 8 -29.71 38.97 15.37
CA THR A 8 -29.82 37.66 14.69
C THR A 8 -29.39 37.77 13.23
N GLY A 9 -29.81 38.83 12.54
CA GLY A 9 -29.38 39.05 11.13
C GLY A 9 -27.87 39.29 11.00
N LEU A 10 -27.28 40.06 11.93
CA LEU A 10 -25.84 40.27 11.97
C LEU A 10 -25.08 38.97 12.26
N PHE A 11 -25.53 38.20 13.26
CA PHE A 11 -24.92 36.92 13.60
C PHE A 11 -24.97 35.94 12.44
N LEU A 12 -26.12 35.72 11.81
CA LEU A 12 -26.28 34.86 10.66
C LEU A 12 -25.45 35.34 9.46
N GLY A 13 -25.41 36.64 9.21
CA GLY A 13 -24.58 37.20 8.14
C GLY A 13 -23.10 36.97 8.41
N THR A 14 -22.61 37.20 9.61
CA THR A 14 -21.21 36.92 9.98
C THR A 14 -20.89 35.43 9.88
N ALA A 15 -21.77 34.56 10.36
CA ALA A 15 -21.60 33.12 10.28
C ALA A 15 -21.49 32.62 8.82
N LEU A 16 -22.34 33.14 7.94
CA LEU A 16 -22.29 32.84 6.49
C LEU A 16 -21.01 33.33 5.84
N VAL A 17 -20.54 34.53 6.19
CA VAL A 17 -19.25 35.03 5.68
C VAL A 17 -18.11 34.18 6.15
N CYS A 18 -18.05 33.81 7.42
CA CYS A 18 -17.01 32.91 7.95
C CYS A 18 -17.04 31.54 7.25
N LEU A 19 -18.22 30.97 7.07
CA LEU A 19 -18.41 29.71 6.34
C LEU A 19 -17.91 29.82 4.89
N ALA A 20 -18.30 30.87 4.19
CA ALA A 20 -17.85 31.12 2.81
C ALA A 20 -16.32 31.30 2.71
N LEU A 21 -15.70 31.92 3.72
CA LEU A 21 -14.24 32.05 3.78
C LEU A 21 -13.56 30.70 3.98
N VAL A 22 -14.06 29.85 4.88
CA VAL A 22 -13.51 28.51 5.10
C VAL A 22 -13.63 27.65 3.87
N VAL A 23 -14.83 27.58 3.28
CA VAL A 23 -15.06 26.82 2.03
C VAL A 23 -14.18 27.38 0.89
N GLY A 24 -14.18 28.71 0.72
CA GLY A 24 -13.38 29.35 -0.31
C GLY A 24 -11.88 29.10 -0.16
N LEU A 25 -11.38 29.05 1.09
CA LEU A 25 -9.99 28.75 1.37
C LEU A 25 -9.66 27.29 1.03
N THR A 26 -10.44 26.34 1.52
CA THR A 26 -10.23 24.90 1.26
C THR A 26 -10.28 24.61 -0.26
N VAL A 27 -11.30 25.11 -0.95
CA VAL A 27 -11.42 24.95 -2.41
C VAL A 27 -10.29 25.63 -3.16
N SER A 28 -9.78 26.78 -2.67
CA SER A 28 -8.71 27.53 -3.35
C SER A 28 -7.36 26.87 -3.24
N ILE A 29 -7.03 26.29 -2.10
CA ILE A 29 -5.76 25.58 -1.85
C ILE A 29 -5.85 24.15 -2.36
N ASP A 30 -6.97 23.48 -2.08
CA ASP A 30 -7.26 22.10 -2.46
C ASP A 30 -6.12 21.14 -2.08
N PRO A 31 -5.83 20.99 -0.77
CA PRO A 31 -4.65 20.25 -0.31
C PRO A 31 -4.64 18.77 -0.68
N TYR A 32 -5.80 18.15 -0.94
CA TYR A 32 -5.92 16.77 -1.39
C TYR A 32 -6.09 16.65 -2.91
N MET A 33 -5.95 17.76 -3.67
CA MET A 33 -6.10 17.76 -5.13
C MET A 33 -7.46 17.16 -5.58
N HIS A 34 -8.52 17.39 -4.79
CA HIS A 34 -9.83 16.80 -5.06
C HIS A 34 -10.51 17.41 -6.29
N TYR A 35 -10.39 18.74 -6.45
CA TYR A 35 -11.10 19.48 -7.50
C TYR A 35 -10.26 19.71 -8.77
N ARG A 36 -8.92 19.70 -8.66
CA ARG A 36 -8.05 20.13 -9.76
C ARG A 36 -6.59 19.74 -9.57
N ARG A 37 -5.83 19.95 -10.63
CA ARG A 37 -4.37 19.85 -10.58
C ARG A 37 -3.78 20.76 -9.49
N PRO A 38 -2.76 20.28 -8.74
CA PRO A 38 -2.14 21.04 -7.67
C PRO A 38 -1.47 22.31 -8.21
N GLN A 39 -1.53 23.40 -7.44
CA GLN A 39 -0.88 24.69 -7.78
C GLN A 39 0.60 24.65 -7.34
N LEU A 40 1.41 23.84 -8.04
CA LEU A 40 2.83 23.59 -7.70
C LEU A 40 3.73 24.81 -7.87
N ASP A 41 3.24 25.89 -8.44
CA ASP A 41 3.90 27.18 -8.56
C ASP A 41 3.64 28.12 -7.37
N LYS A 42 2.69 27.75 -6.49
CA LYS A 42 2.23 28.61 -5.38
C LYS A 42 2.37 27.95 -4.02
N PHE A 43 2.07 26.67 -3.93
CA PHE A 43 2.02 25.94 -2.68
C PHE A 43 2.96 24.74 -2.69
N ARG A 44 3.44 24.39 -1.51
CA ARG A 44 4.12 23.12 -1.28
C ARG A 44 3.10 22.06 -0.88
N TYR A 45 3.02 21.00 -1.68
CA TYR A 45 2.19 19.83 -1.40
C TYR A 45 3.06 18.73 -0.80
N GLU A 46 2.68 18.25 0.37
CA GLU A 46 3.34 17.16 1.09
C GLU A 46 2.33 16.07 1.41
N PRO A 47 2.23 15.01 0.59
CA PRO A 47 1.43 13.84 0.93
C PRO A 47 1.86 13.27 2.28
N LYS A 48 0.90 13.05 3.18
CA LYS A 48 1.14 12.56 4.54
C LYS A 48 0.52 11.20 4.74
N ALA A 49 1.20 10.32 5.47
CA ALA A 49 0.72 8.98 5.79
C ALA A 49 -0.67 9.00 6.45
N GLU A 50 -0.94 9.97 7.34
CA GLU A 50 -2.23 10.08 8.04
C GLU A 50 -3.40 10.46 7.11
N ALA A 51 -3.11 10.88 5.89
CA ALA A 51 -4.11 11.30 4.90
C ALA A 51 -4.13 10.41 3.63
N GLU A 52 -3.50 9.24 3.65
CA GLU A 52 -3.35 8.36 2.49
C GLU A 52 -4.67 8.10 1.76
N ARG A 53 -5.68 7.61 2.46
CA ARG A 53 -7.01 7.36 1.89
C ARG A 53 -7.64 8.61 1.27
N SER A 54 -7.27 9.80 1.72
CA SER A 54 -7.85 11.06 1.25
C SER A 54 -7.10 11.67 0.08
N ILE A 55 -5.76 11.58 0.07
CA ILE A 55 -4.93 12.25 -0.94
C ILE A 55 -4.70 11.40 -2.18
N ASN A 56 -4.68 10.07 -2.04
CA ASN A 56 -4.40 9.15 -3.14
C ASN A 56 -5.32 9.37 -4.34
N ASN A 57 -6.62 9.60 -4.11
CA ASN A 57 -7.57 9.88 -5.19
C ASN A 57 -7.16 11.11 -6.02
N GLY A 58 -6.85 12.22 -5.36
CA GLY A 58 -6.44 13.45 -6.06
C GLY A 58 -5.11 13.29 -6.77
N MET A 59 -4.14 12.58 -6.17
CA MET A 59 -2.86 12.28 -6.82
C MET A 59 -3.07 11.49 -8.11
N LEU A 60 -3.87 10.44 -8.08
CA LEU A 60 -4.17 9.60 -9.25
C LEU A 60 -4.87 10.36 -10.38
N ARG A 61 -5.78 11.28 -10.04
CA ARG A 61 -6.55 12.06 -11.03
C ARG A 61 -5.76 13.23 -11.64
N HIS A 62 -4.80 13.80 -10.92
CA HIS A 62 -4.31 15.14 -11.25
C HIS A 62 -2.79 15.26 -11.36
N LEU A 63 -1.99 14.27 -10.96
CA LEU A 63 -0.55 14.28 -11.22
C LEU A 63 -0.24 13.69 -12.59
N ASP A 64 0.92 14.04 -13.12
CA ASP A 64 1.42 13.49 -14.37
C ASP A 64 2.36 12.32 -14.05
N TYR A 65 2.04 11.11 -14.51
CA TYR A 65 2.82 9.88 -14.31
C TYR A 65 2.53 8.89 -15.45
N ASP A 66 3.42 7.91 -15.64
CA ASP A 66 3.24 6.78 -16.54
C ASP A 66 3.48 5.43 -15.87
N ALA A 67 3.82 5.46 -14.57
CA ALA A 67 3.94 4.28 -13.73
C ALA A 67 3.29 4.48 -12.35
N LEU A 68 2.70 3.42 -11.81
CA LEU A 68 2.04 3.41 -10.50
C LEU A 68 2.70 2.39 -9.57
N LEU A 69 3.11 2.84 -8.38
CA LEU A 69 3.48 1.98 -7.25
C LEU A 69 2.31 1.97 -6.27
N VAL A 70 1.66 0.81 -6.09
CA VAL A 70 0.42 0.73 -5.30
C VAL A 70 0.44 -0.47 -4.34
N GLY A 71 -0.09 -0.30 -3.15
CA GLY A 71 -0.22 -1.37 -2.16
C GLY A 71 -0.52 -0.86 -0.76
N THR A 72 -0.38 -1.77 0.20
CA THR A 72 -0.58 -1.49 1.61
C THR A 72 0.71 -0.92 2.24
N SER A 73 0.83 -1.02 3.58
CA SER A 73 2.05 -0.69 4.30
C SER A 73 3.31 -1.41 3.80
N MET A 74 3.15 -2.52 3.07
CA MET A 74 4.27 -3.25 2.46
C MET A 74 4.95 -2.45 1.33
N MET A 75 4.26 -1.47 0.75
CA MET A 75 4.76 -0.60 -0.31
C MET A 75 5.19 0.80 0.17
N GLU A 76 5.00 1.15 1.43
CA GLU A 76 5.28 2.50 1.95
C GLU A 76 6.74 2.94 1.76
N ASN A 77 7.68 2.01 1.92
CA ASN A 77 9.11 2.28 1.76
C ASN A 77 9.61 2.18 0.31
N THR A 78 8.75 1.82 -0.63
CA THR A 78 9.12 1.73 -2.05
C THR A 78 9.43 3.12 -2.60
N LYS A 79 10.59 3.28 -3.24
CA LYS A 79 11.05 4.57 -3.77
C LYS A 79 10.63 4.77 -5.22
N THR A 80 9.95 5.87 -5.47
CA THR A 80 9.62 6.31 -6.84
C THR A 80 10.88 6.62 -7.63
N SER A 81 11.87 7.29 -7.02
CA SER A 81 13.13 7.62 -7.67
C SER A 81 13.92 6.40 -8.16
N LEU A 82 13.88 5.30 -7.39
CA LEU A 82 14.53 4.05 -7.79
C LEU A 82 13.75 3.36 -8.92
N ALA A 83 12.41 3.30 -8.81
CA ALA A 83 11.56 2.76 -9.87
C ALA A 83 11.76 3.52 -11.20
N ASP A 84 11.78 4.86 -11.14
CA ASP A 84 12.01 5.71 -12.31
C ASP A 84 13.37 5.41 -12.98
N SER A 85 14.41 5.22 -12.16
CA SER A 85 15.75 4.89 -12.65
C SER A 85 15.83 3.51 -13.28
N LEU A 86 15.18 2.51 -12.68
CA LEU A 86 15.24 1.11 -13.13
C LEU A 86 14.38 0.85 -14.36
N PHE A 87 13.19 1.44 -14.42
CA PHE A 87 12.21 1.17 -15.47
C PHE A 87 12.12 2.27 -16.54
N GLY A 88 12.82 3.39 -16.35
CA GLY A 88 12.79 4.52 -17.29
C GLY A 88 11.43 5.21 -17.36
N CYS A 89 10.74 5.28 -16.24
CA CYS A 89 9.39 5.79 -16.11
C CYS A 89 9.34 7.05 -15.24
N ARG A 90 8.14 7.58 -15.06
CA ARG A 90 7.81 8.62 -14.10
C ARG A 90 6.72 8.08 -13.19
N SER A 91 7.11 7.59 -12.03
CA SER A 91 6.20 6.92 -11.13
C SER A 91 5.57 7.84 -10.09
N ILE A 92 4.36 7.48 -9.68
CA ILE A 92 3.79 7.94 -8.41
C ILE A 92 3.58 6.76 -7.48
N LYS A 93 3.56 7.03 -6.18
CA LYS A 93 3.29 6.06 -5.15
C LYS A 93 1.96 6.38 -4.48
N THR A 94 1.03 5.42 -4.48
CA THR A 94 -0.23 5.49 -3.72
C THR A 94 -0.32 4.27 -2.80
N VAL A 95 -0.13 4.50 -1.52
CA VAL A 95 -0.15 3.45 -0.50
C VAL A 95 -1.29 3.70 0.47
N SER A 96 -1.76 2.65 1.12
CA SER A 96 -2.76 2.78 2.17
C SER A 96 -2.53 1.71 3.24
N ILE A 97 -2.12 2.16 4.44
CA ILE A 97 -1.78 1.30 5.58
C ILE A 97 -2.97 0.40 5.91
N GLY A 98 -2.72 -0.93 5.96
CA GLY A 98 -3.73 -1.91 6.35
C GLY A 98 -4.98 -1.95 5.47
N ALA A 99 -4.94 -1.38 4.26
CA ALA A 99 -6.05 -1.40 3.33
C ALA A 99 -6.35 -2.81 2.81
N SER A 100 -7.61 -3.07 2.52
CA SER A 100 -8.06 -4.31 1.92
C SER A 100 -7.64 -4.43 0.44
N TRP A 101 -7.73 -5.64 -0.10
CA TRP A 101 -7.53 -5.85 -1.54
C TRP A 101 -8.52 -5.06 -2.39
N TRP A 102 -9.76 -4.87 -1.90
CA TRP A 102 -10.74 -4.05 -2.59
C TRP A 102 -10.31 -2.59 -2.67
N GLU A 103 -9.79 -2.04 -1.57
CA GLU A 103 -9.32 -0.64 -1.52
C GLU A 103 -8.13 -0.43 -2.46
N ILE A 104 -7.14 -1.31 -2.42
CA ILE A 104 -5.96 -1.22 -3.29
C ILE A 104 -6.34 -1.38 -4.77
N SER A 105 -7.21 -2.33 -5.10
CA SER A 105 -7.70 -2.52 -6.47
C SER A 105 -8.52 -1.34 -6.97
N SER A 106 -9.23 -0.65 -6.07
CA SER A 106 -9.97 0.56 -6.42
C SER A 106 -9.04 1.73 -6.76
N LEU A 107 -7.89 1.87 -6.06
CA LEU A 107 -6.87 2.85 -6.43
C LEU A 107 -6.24 2.53 -7.80
N GLU A 108 -5.93 1.27 -8.04
CA GLU A 108 -5.39 0.81 -9.32
C GLU A 108 -6.37 1.04 -10.48
N ALA A 109 -7.64 0.68 -10.28
CA ALA A 109 -8.71 0.92 -11.25
C ALA A 109 -8.88 2.42 -11.56
N LEU A 110 -8.82 3.27 -10.52
CA LEU A 110 -8.90 4.73 -10.67
C LEU A 110 -7.73 5.26 -11.51
N ALA A 111 -6.52 4.76 -11.30
CA ALA A 111 -5.35 5.14 -12.07
C ALA A 111 -5.50 4.77 -13.55
N LEU A 112 -5.94 3.54 -13.83
CA LEU A 112 -6.17 3.04 -15.18
C LEU A 112 -7.29 3.80 -15.90
N GLU A 113 -8.34 4.21 -15.18
CA GLU A 113 -9.45 5.00 -15.74
C GLU A 113 -9.01 6.43 -16.13
N HIS A 114 -8.19 7.07 -15.29
CA HIS A 114 -7.87 8.49 -15.45
C HIS A 114 -6.56 8.74 -16.21
N ASN A 115 -5.71 7.71 -16.34
CA ASN A 115 -4.43 7.85 -17.04
C ASN A 115 -4.27 6.82 -18.16
N PRO A 116 -4.64 7.17 -19.41
CA PRO A 116 -4.50 6.28 -20.56
C PRO A 116 -3.03 6.03 -20.96
N GLU A 117 -2.08 6.80 -20.42
CA GLU A 117 -0.64 6.62 -20.66
C GLU A 117 0.04 5.72 -19.62
N LEU A 118 -0.72 5.17 -18.67
CA LEU A 118 -0.20 4.28 -17.63
C LEU A 118 0.37 3.00 -18.25
N SER A 119 1.67 2.88 -18.27
CA SER A 119 2.39 1.78 -18.93
C SER A 119 2.87 0.70 -17.96
N LEU A 120 3.05 1.04 -16.69
CA LEU A 120 3.55 0.13 -15.65
C LEU A 120 2.77 0.28 -14.34
N VAL A 121 2.36 -0.84 -13.77
CA VAL A 121 1.86 -0.92 -12.40
C VAL A 121 2.75 -1.88 -11.61
N VAL A 122 3.24 -1.45 -10.44
CA VAL A 122 3.93 -2.31 -9.47
C VAL A 122 3.07 -2.42 -8.23
N ARG A 123 2.65 -3.65 -7.88
CA ARG A 123 1.74 -3.90 -6.75
C ARG A 123 2.19 -5.06 -5.89
N GLY A 124 2.22 -4.83 -4.57
CA GLY A 124 2.33 -5.90 -3.58
C GLY A 124 0.98 -6.61 -3.36
N LEU A 125 0.99 -7.92 -3.48
CA LEU A 125 -0.17 -8.78 -3.19
C LEU A 125 -0.01 -9.34 -1.77
N ASP A 126 -0.68 -8.71 -0.82
CA ASP A 126 -0.64 -9.12 0.58
C ASP A 126 -1.31 -10.46 0.79
N MET A 127 -0.55 -11.44 1.22
CA MET A 127 -0.98 -12.82 1.38
C MET A 127 -2.04 -13.01 2.46
N THR A 128 -2.07 -12.13 3.47
CA THR A 128 -3.06 -12.15 4.54
C THR A 128 -4.49 -11.84 4.08
N TYR A 129 -4.65 -11.26 2.89
CA TYR A 129 -5.96 -10.78 2.39
C TYR A 129 -6.49 -11.58 1.21
N PHE A 130 -5.87 -12.70 0.84
CA PHE A 130 -6.30 -13.50 -0.31
C PHE A 130 -7.78 -13.94 -0.24
N ASP A 131 -8.25 -14.33 0.94
CA ASP A 131 -9.61 -14.83 1.15
C ASP A 131 -10.53 -13.88 1.93
N GLU A 132 -10.21 -12.58 1.97
CA GLU A 132 -11.08 -11.60 2.61
C GLU A 132 -12.44 -11.42 1.89
N ALA A 133 -13.39 -10.79 2.57
CA ALA A 133 -14.69 -10.53 1.98
C ALA A 133 -14.55 -9.66 0.70
N PRO A 134 -15.40 -9.86 -0.33
CA PRO A 134 -15.25 -9.24 -1.64
C PRO A 134 -15.13 -7.71 -1.66
N GLN A 135 -15.79 -7.02 -0.74
CA GLN A 135 -15.79 -5.56 -0.59
C GLN A 135 -15.39 -5.18 0.83
N ALA A 136 -14.39 -5.86 1.38
CA ALA A 136 -13.89 -5.54 2.70
C ALA A 136 -13.41 -4.10 2.76
N LEU A 137 -13.76 -3.40 3.84
CA LEU A 137 -13.21 -2.11 4.23
C LEU A 137 -12.65 -2.27 5.63
N HIS A 138 -11.41 -1.89 5.81
CA HIS A 138 -10.73 -1.99 7.10
C HIS A 138 -10.95 -0.68 7.89
N TYR A 139 -12.05 -0.63 8.65
CA TYR A 139 -12.44 0.56 9.43
C TYR A 139 -11.56 0.79 10.66
N GLU A 140 -10.81 -0.19 11.13
CA GLU A 140 -9.83 -0.07 12.22
C GLU A 140 -8.70 0.91 11.93
N ILE A 141 -8.40 1.15 10.65
CA ILE A 141 -7.43 2.16 10.20
C ILE A 141 -8.08 3.53 9.93
N GLY A 142 -9.35 3.68 10.22
CA GLY A 142 -10.14 4.89 10.06
C GLY A 142 -11.25 4.79 9.00
N PRO A 143 -12.12 5.79 8.91
CA PRO A 143 -13.21 5.80 7.95
C PRO A 143 -12.69 5.92 6.51
N TYR A 144 -13.31 5.19 5.58
CA TYR A 144 -13.06 5.37 4.15
C TYR A 144 -13.78 6.62 3.65
N PRO A 145 -13.08 7.61 3.04
CA PRO A 145 -13.65 8.90 2.67
C PRO A 145 -14.39 8.82 1.33
N THR A 146 -15.53 8.13 1.30
CA THR A 146 -16.33 7.90 0.08
C THR A 146 -16.66 9.18 -0.68
N TYR A 147 -16.79 10.30 0.03
CA TYR A 147 -17.05 11.62 -0.57
C TYR A 147 -15.90 12.15 -1.45
N LEU A 148 -14.68 11.64 -1.30
CA LEU A 148 -13.55 11.97 -2.17
C LEU A 148 -13.47 11.05 -3.41
N TYR A 149 -14.22 9.95 -3.42
CA TYR A 149 -14.17 8.91 -4.46
C TYR A 149 -15.44 8.85 -5.31
N ASN A 150 -16.27 9.87 -5.26
CA ASN A 150 -17.48 10.00 -6.06
C ASN A 150 -17.55 11.39 -6.70
N ASP A 151 -18.51 11.61 -7.59
CA ASP A 151 -18.71 12.89 -8.29
C ASP A 151 -19.90 13.71 -7.73
N ASN A 152 -20.33 13.41 -6.49
CA ASN A 152 -21.44 14.12 -5.87
C ASN A 152 -20.97 15.34 -5.07
N PRO A 153 -21.16 16.58 -5.57
CA PRO A 153 -20.66 17.77 -4.90
C PRO A 153 -21.38 18.09 -3.58
N LEU A 154 -22.48 17.40 -3.25
CA LEU A 154 -23.24 17.67 -2.03
C LEU A 154 -22.60 17.08 -0.80
N ASP A 155 -21.84 16.01 -0.91
CA ASP A 155 -21.12 15.39 0.19
C ASP A 155 -19.67 15.91 0.34
N ASP A 156 -19.20 16.74 -0.60
CA ASP A 156 -17.95 17.49 -0.45
C ASP A 156 -17.92 18.37 0.80
N VAL A 157 -19.08 18.61 1.42
CA VAL A 157 -19.18 19.30 2.71
C VAL A 157 -18.28 18.64 3.77
N TYR A 158 -18.08 17.33 3.69
CA TYR A 158 -17.18 16.59 4.57
C TYR A 158 -15.70 16.87 4.30
N TYR A 159 -15.35 17.37 3.12
CA TYR A 159 -14.02 17.84 2.76
C TYR A 159 -13.84 19.32 3.09
N VAL A 160 -14.71 20.21 2.55
CA VAL A 160 -14.51 21.64 2.62
C VAL A 160 -14.73 22.24 4.01
N LEU A 161 -15.48 21.57 4.88
CA LEU A 161 -15.68 21.94 6.28
C LEU A 161 -14.91 21.06 7.27
N ASN A 162 -13.99 20.23 6.77
CA ASN A 162 -13.18 19.38 7.61
C ASN A 162 -12.14 20.21 8.38
N ARG A 163 -12.18 20.08 9.70
CA ARG A 163 -11.24 20.76 10.59
C ARG A 163 -9.78 20.39 10.29
N ASP A 164 -9.49 19.10 10.06
CA ASP A 164 -8.13 18.63 9.85
C ASP A 164 -7.61 19.06 8.48
N VAL A 165 -8.45 19.10 7.46
CA VAL A 165 -8.12 19.70 6.16
C VAL A 165 -7.73 21.17 6.33
N LEU A 166 -8.52 21.94 7.10
CA LEU A 166 -8.25 23.36 7.31
C LEU A 166 -6.99 23.60 8.14
N TYR A 167 -6.89 22.99 9.33
CA TYR A 167 -5.83 23.31 10.28
C TYR A 167 -4.52 22.55 10.05
N SER A 168 -4.59 21.30 9.57
CA SER A 168 -3.41 20.48 9.39
C SER A 168 -2.84 20.51 7.96
N ASN A 169 -3.59 21.10 7.01
CA ASN A 169 -3.16 21.21 5.62
C ASN A 169 -3.28 22.66 5.07
N CYS A 170 -4.47 23.26 4.95
CA CYS A 170 -4.62 24.56 4.32
C CYS A 170 -3.83 25.68 5.02
N LEU A 171 -3.91 25.77 6.34
CA LEU A 171 -3.19 26.82 7.09
C LEU A 171 -1.67 26.65 7.04
N PRO A 172 -1.08 25.47 7.25
CA PRO A 172 0.34 25.25 7.05
C PRO A 172 0.80 25.63 5.62
N MET A 173 0.10 25.20 4.58
CA MET A 173 0.44 25.55 3.20
C MET A 173 0.43 27.06 2.94
N LEU A 174 -0.47 27.80 3.57
CA LEU A 174 -0.48 29.28 3.50
C LEU A 174 0.69 29.90 4.25
N LEU A 175 1.04 29.37 5.43
CA LEU A 175 2.18 29.86 6.21
C LEU A 175 3.48 29.62 5.46
N ASP A 176 3.66 28.41 4.91
CA ASP A 176 4.83 28.05 4.09
C ASP A 176 5.00 29.00 2.91
N ALA A 177 3.88 29.30 2.21
CA ALA A 177 3.89 30.22 1.09
C ALA A 177 4.23 31.67 1.54
N ALA A 178 3.74 32.09 2.72
CA ALA A 178 4.05 33.41 3.27
C ALA A 178 5.51 33.52 3.78
N GLU A 179 6.10 32.44 4.25
CA GLU A 179 7.49 32.35 4.70
C GLU A 179 8.47 32.14 3.53
N GLY A 180 7.97 31.94 2.31
CA GLY A 180 8.79 31.76 1.10
C GLY A 180 9.38 30.36 0.97
N VAL A 181 8.73 29.35 1.56
CA VAL A 181 9.08 27.95 1.33
C VAL A 181 8.91 27.64 -0.16
N THR A 182 9.88 26.94 -0.72
CA THR A 182 9.88 26.59 -2.15
C THR A 182 8.61 25.76 -2.49
N PRO A 183 7.74 26.27 -3.39
CA PRO A 183 6.54 25.55 -3.79
C PRO A 183 6.89 24.29 -4.61
N GLY A 184 5.93 23.37 -4.74
CA GLY A 184 6.11 22.13 -5.48
C GLY A 184 5.48 20.93 -4.79
N LEU A 185 5.75 19.75 -5.30
CA LEU A 185 5.44 18.47 -4.66
C LEU A 185 6.69 17.98 -3.89
N SER A 186 6.50 17.51 -2.66
CA SER A 186 7.59 16.87 -1.91
C SER A 186 8.04 15.57 -2.58
N ASN A 187 9.21 15.08 -2.21
CA ASN A 187 9.70 13.80 -2.69
C ASN A 187 8.74 12.67 -2.29
N LEU A 188 8.20 11.95 -3.28
CA LEU A 188 7.30 10.83 -3.04
C LEU A 188 8.00 9.60 -2.44
N ASP A 189 9.32 9.53 -2.44
CA ASP A 189 10.05 8.51 -1.69
C ASP A 189 9.74 8.60 -0.18
N ASP A 190 9.57 9.83 0.32
CA ASP A 190 9.28 10.08 1.74
C ASP A 190 7.79 9.84 2.11
N TYR A 191 6.91 9.75 1.11
CA TYR A 191 5.48 9.54 1.35
C TYR A 191 5.21 8.16 1.93
N GLY A 192 4.71 8.11 3.15
CA GLY A 192 4.48 6.88 3.92
C GLY A 192 5.77 6.21 4.46
N ALA A 193 6.96 6.65 4.07
CA ALA A 193 8.21 5.99 4.44
C ALA A 193 8.46 6.00 5.96
N TRP A 194 8.87 4.84 6.48
CA TRP A 194 9.12 4.64 7.90
C TRP A 194 10.42 5.30 8.36
N LYS A 195 10.38 5.82 9.59
CA LYS A 195 11.54 6.47 10.23
C LYS A 195 11.80 5.82 11.58
N GLN A 196 13.08 5.48 11.84
CA GLN A 196 13.54 5.01 13.16
C GLN A 196 12.85 3.73 13.69
N GLU A 197 12.67 2.75 12.83
CA GLU A 197 12.11 1.45 13.19
C GLU A 197 13.16 0.52 13.79
N VAL A 198 12.69 -0.42 14.60
CA VAL A 198 13.49 -1.46 15.24
C VAL A 198 13.27 -2.78 14.50
N TYR A 199 14.36 -3.40 14.06
CA TYR A 199 14.35 -4.66 13.33
C TYR A 199 15.07 -5.73 14.15
N GLY A 200 14.70 -7.00 13.93
CA GLY A 200 15.38 -8.13 14.56
C GLY A 200 14.42 -9.16 15.15
N PRO A 201 14.95 -10.27 15.66
CA PRO A 201 14.16 -11.40 16.15
C PRO A 201 13.11 -11.02 17.20
N ARG A 202 13.43 -10.17 18.16
CA ARG A 202 12.46 -9.74 19.19
C ARG A 202 11.33 -8.91 18.58
N ALA A 203 11.66 -8.00 17.65
CA ALA A 203 10.67 -7.18 16.98
C ALA A 203 9.76 -8.03 16.08
N ALA A 204 10.35 -8.94 15.32
CA ALA A 204 9.64 -9.82 14.39
C ALA A 204 8.75 -10.84 15.09
N MET A 205 9.25 -11.55 16.09
CA MET A 205 8.51 -12.64 16.75
C MET A 205 7.48 -12.15 17.76
N ARG A 206 7.81 -11.14 18.59
CA ARG A 206 6.97 -10.62 19.68
C ARG A 206 6.39 -11.73 20.58
N ARG A 207 7.18 -12.78 20.84
CA ARG A 207 6.80 -13.94 21.65
C ARG A 207 8.01 -14.51 22.35
N ASP A 208 7.76 -15.14 23.51
CA ASP A 208 8.79 -15.86 24.30
C ASP A 208 8.55 -17.38 24.29
N ALA A 209 7.32 -17.81 23.93
CA ALA A 209 6.98 -19.23 23.92
C ALA A 209 7.38 -19.90 22.59
N PRO A 210 7.97 -21.13 22.64
CA PRO A 210 8.30 -21.90 21.45
C PRO A 210 7.08 -22.13 20.54
N TYR A 211 7.34 -22.35 19.26
CA TYR A 211 6.33 -22.83 18.32
C TYR A 211 5.97 -24.27 18.63
N ALA A 212 4.69 -24.57 18.62
CA ALA A 212 4.16 -25.94 18.76
C ALA A 212 3.46 -26.33 17.45
N ASP A 213 3.61 -27.60 17.08
CA ASP A 213 2.90 -28.14 15.92
C ASP A 213 1.41 -28.31 16.21
N ALA A 214 0.60 -27.93 15.25
CA ALA A 214 -0.83 -28.22 15.22
C ALA A 214 -1.20 -29.09 14.02
N VAL A 215 -2.36 -29.72 14.09
CA VAL A 215 -2.93 -30.41 12.92
C VAL A 215 -3.27 -29.36 11.88
N GLN A 216 -2.73 -29.52 10.67
CA GLN A 216 -2.95 -28.57 9.58
C GLN A 216 -4.32 -28.78 8.94
N GLU A 217 -5.00 -27.68 8.69
CA GLU A 217 -6.30 -27.66 8.01
C GLU A 217 -6.09 -27.38 6.52
N ALA A 218 -6.76 -28.16 5.67
CA ALA A 218 -6.81 -27.88 4.24
C ALA A 218 -7.68 -26.63 3.94
N LEU A 219 -7.45 -26.01 2.81
CA LEU A 219 -8.24 -24.86 2.35
C LEU A 219 -9.69 -25.28 2.11
N SER A 220 -10.63 -24.68 2.83
CA SER A 220 -12.06 -24.97 2.64
C SER A 220 -12.57 -24.43 1.31
N ASP A 221 -13.64 -25.06 0.75
CA ASP A 221 -14.25 -24.65 -0.50
C ASP A 221 -14.71 -23.17 -0.47
N GLN A 222 -15.27 -22.72 0.66
CA GLN A 222 -15.70 -21.33 0.82
C GLN A 222 -14.54 -20.34 0.73
N ARG A 223 -13.39 -20.66 1.37
CA ARG A 223 -12.19 -19.81 1.28
C ARG A 223 -11.62 -19.83 -0.13
N ARG A 224 -11.58 -21.01 -0.77
CA ARG A 224 -11.14 -21.18 -2.17
C ARG A 224 -11.96 -20.33 -3.14
N GLU A 225 -13.28 -20.33 -3.02
CA GLU A 225 -14.16 -19.49 -3.84
C GLU A 225 -13.89 -18.01 -3.65
N ARG A 226 -13.64 -17.56 -2.41
CA ARG A 226 -13.28 -16.16 -2.13
C ARG A 226 -11.93 -15.77 -2.74
N VAL A 227 -10.92 -16.61 -2.62
CA VAL A 227 -9.62 -16.39 -3.26
C VAL A 227 -9.78 -16.22 -4.77
N LEU A 228 -10.46 -17.16 -5.42
CA LEU A 228 -10.70 -17.09 -6.86
C LEU A 228 -11.47 -15.83 -7.26
N TYR A 229 -12.51 -15.46 -6.50
CA TYR A 229 -13.24 -14.22 -6.73
C TYR A 229 -12.31 -13.01 -6.63
N ASN A 230 -11.53 -12.90 -5.55
CA ASN A 230 -10.65 -11.77 -5.32
C ASN A 230 -9.59 -11.63 -6.42
N VAL A 231 -8.97 -12.74 -6.82
CA VAL A 231 -7.97 -12.72 -7.91
C VAL A 231 -8.60 -12.30 -9.24
N ARG A 232 -9.75 -12.88 -9.59
CA ARG A 232 -10.41 -12.59 -10.87
C ARG A 232 -10.89 -11.15 -10.96
N GLU A 233 -11.59 -10.68 -9.92
CA GLU A 233 -12.22 -9.36 -9.94
C GLU A 233 -11.27 -8.21 -9.59
N LYS A 234 -10.23 -8.46 -8.79
CA LYS A 234 -9.38 -7.39 -8.24
C LYS A 234 -7.97 -7.38 -8.82
N VAL A 235 -7.62 -8.36 -9.63
CA VAL A 235 -6.30 -8.51 -10.26
C VAL A 235 -6.45 -8.73 -11.76
N LEU A 236 -7.03 -9.85 -12.18
CA LEU A 236 -7.09 -10.23 -13.59
C LEU A 236 -7.97 -9.30 -14.41
N SER A 237 -9.16 -8.92 -13.91
CA SER A 237 -10.06 -8.04 -14.65
C SER A 237 -9.42 -6.69 -15.01
N LEU A 238 -8.57 -6.15 -14.13
CA LEU A 238 -7.84 -4.90 -14.39
C LEU A 238 -6.79 -5.08 -15.48
N ALA A 239 -6.01 -6.16 -15.41
CA ALA A 239 -4.98 -6.44 -16.40
C ALA A 239 -5.57 -6.78 -17.77
N GLU A 240 -6.60 -7.60 -17.83
CA GLU A 240 -7.26 -7.99 -19.08
C GLU A 240 -7.96 -6.80 -19.78
N ALA A 241 -8.49 -5.85 -18.99
CA ALA A 241 -9.10 -4.63 -19.54
C ALA A 241 -8.05 -3.62 -20.05
N ASN A 242 -6.77 -3.76 -19.67
CA ASN A 242 -5.70 -2.83 -20.00
C ASN A 242 -4.48 -3.57 -20.61
N PRO A 243 -4.61 -4.12 -21.82
CA PRO A 243 -3.59 -4.98 -22.42
C PRO A 243 -2.27 -4.27 -22.77
N ASP A 244 -2.28 -2.94 -22.88
CA ASP A 244 -1.09 -2.12 -23.17
C ASP A 244 -0.31 -1.74 -21.91
N THR A 245 -0.86 -1.98 -20.71
CA THR A 245 -0.20 -1.78 -19.41
C THR A 245 0.47 -3.08 -18.98
N VAL A 246 1.70 -2.99 -18.49
CA VAL A 246 2.43 -4.11 -17.88
C VAL A 246 2.25 -4.07 -16.38
N PHE A 247 1.85 -5.20 -15.78
CA PHE A 247 1.61 -5.33 -14.35
C PHE A 247 2.72 -6.17 -13.71
N TYR A 248 3.50 -5.57 -12.84
CA TYR A 248 4.49 -6.23 -11.99
C TYR A 248 3.86 -6.45 -10.61
N TYR A 249 3.34 -7.64 -10.40
CA TYR A 249 2.78 -8.04 -9.13
C TYR A 249 3.74 -8.95 -8.38
N PHE A 250 3.78 -8.83 -7.07
CA PHE A 250 4.60 -9.71 -6.26
C PHE A 250 3.89 -10.15 -4.99
N LEU A 251 4.14 -11.40 -4.58
CA LEU A 251 3.72 -11.89 -3.29
C LEU A 251 4.60 -11.24 -2.22
N THR A 252 3.99 -10.60 -1.23
CA THR A 252 4.73 -9.91 -0.17
C THR A 252 5.50 -10.92 0.69
N PRO A 253 6.85 -10.84 0.77
CA PRO A 253 7.64 -11.85 1.48
C PRO A 253 7.56 -11.65 2.99
N TYR A 254 6.61 -12.33 3.63
CA TYR A 254 6.46 -12.30 5.07
C TYR A 254 7.52 -13.14 5.78
N SER A 255 7.86 -12.77 7.02
CA SER A 255 8.93 -13.44 7.75
C SER A 255 8.61 -14.88 8.10
N ALA A 256 9.65 -15.70 8.32
CA ALA A 256 9.48 -17.06 8.86
C ALA A 256 8.71 -17.08 10.19
N ALA A 257 8.73 -16.00 10.97
CA ALA A 257 7.93 -15.90 12.19
C ALA A 257 6.42 -15.90 11.89
N TRP A 258 5.97 -15.26 10.81
CA TRP A 258 4.58 -15.31 10.36
C TRP A 258 4.19 -16.71 9.91
N TRP A 259 5.03 -17.39 9.13
CA TRP A 259 4.82 -18.77 8.71
C TRP A 259 4.76 -19.74 9.89
N GLY A 260 5.61 -19.52 10.90
CA GLY A 260 5.59 -20.28 12.14
C GLY A 260 4.29 -20.11 12.94
N ASP A 261 3.72 -18.90 12.96
CA ASP A 261 2.42 -18.64 13.58
C ASP A 261 1.29 -19.37 12.84
N LEU A 262 1.31 -19.38 11.50
CA LEU A 262 0.36 -20.17 10.70
C LEU A 262 0.45 -21.67 11.00
N ARG A 263 1.68 -22.22 11.06
CA ARG A 263 1.88 -23.62 11.40
C ARG A 263 1.30 -23.96 12.78
N GLN A 264 1.59 -23.13 13.78
CA GLN A 264 1.07 -23.29 15.13
C GLN A 264 -0.45 -23.16 15.20
N ALA A 265 -1.05 -22.30 14.34
CA ALA A 265 -2.50 -22.12 14.23
C ALA A 265 -3.19 -23.21 13.40
N GLY A 266 -2.44 -24.16 12.79
CA GLY A 266 -2.97 -25.16 11.88
C GLY A 266 -3.39 -24.63 10.51
N GLN A 267 -2.89 -23.46 10.09
CA GLN A 267 -3.30 -22.76 8.88
C GLN A 267 -2.23 -22.76 7.77
N LEU A 268 -1.07 -23.37 8.00
CA LEU A 268 0.03 -23.37 7.03
C LEU A 268 -0.37 -24.04 5.71
N GLU A 269 -1.00 -25.20 5.76
CA GLU A 269 -1.44 -25.94 4.57
C GLU A 269 -2.45 -25.11 3.75
N ALA A 270 -3.45 -24.54 4.42
CA ALA A 270 -4.44 -23.69 3.76
C ALA A 270 -3.81 -22.45 3.12
N GLN A 271 -2.78 -21.87 3.72
CA GLN A 271 -2.06 -20.72 3.17
C GLN A 271 -1.27 -21.09 1.91
N LEU A 272 -0.53 -22.21 1.95
CA LEU A 272 0.21 -22.70 0.78
C LEU A 272 -0.73 -23.05 -0.38
N GLU A 273 -1.88 -23.65 -0.10
CA GLU A 273 -2.91 -23.91 -1.11
C GLU A 273 -3.49 -22.58 -1.70
N MET A 274 -3.67 -21.56 -0.87
CA MET A 274 -4.16 -20.24 -1.36
C MET A 274 -3.13 -19.58 -2.27
N GLU A 275 -1.84 -19.61 -1.92
CA GLU A 275 -0.78 -19.05 -2.76
C GLU A 275 -0.69 -19.79 -4.09
N GLU A 276 -0.67 -21.13 -4.05
CA GLU A 276 -0.70 -21.94 -5.27
C GLU A 276 -1.87 -21.56 -6.17
N LEU A 277 -3.07 -21.38 -5.59
CA LEU A 277 -4.27 -21.01 -6.32
C LEU A 277 -4.13 -19.63 -6.97
N VAL A 278 -3.63 -18.63 -6.22
CA VAL A 278 -3.39 -17.26 -6.72
C VAL A 278 -2.37 -17.28 -7.87
N ILE A 279 -1.25 -17.96 -7.69
CA ILE A 279 -0.18 -18.06 -8.69
C ILE A 279 -0.73 -18.70 -9.98
N ARG A 280 -1.40 -19.86 -9.88
CA ARG A 280 -1.93 -20.58 -11.04
C ARG A 280 -3.00 -19.79 -11.79
N GLU A 281 -3.79 -19.00 -11.09
CA GLU A 281 -4.84 -18.18 -11.71
C GLU A 281 -4.22 -16.97 -12.45
N ILE A 282 -3.16 -16.37 -11.93
CA ILE A 282 -2.52 -15.18 -12.50
C ILE A 282 -1.59 -15.53 -13.69
N LEU A 283 -0.84 -16.61 -13.62
CA LEU A 283 0.19 -16.97 -14.63
C LEU A 283 -0.27 -17.02 -16.09
N PRO A 284 -1.53 -17.35 -16.44
CA PRO A 284 -1.99 -17.31 -17.82
C PRO A 284 -2.10 -15.91 -18.41
N CYS A 285 -2.21 -14.87 -17.60
CA CYS A 285 -2.41 -13.50 -18.05
C CYS A 285 -1.11 -12.92 -18.64
N GLY A 286 -1.13 -12.56 -19.92
CA GLY A 286 0.09 -12.27 -20.69
C GLY A 286 0.79 -10.95 -20.34
N ASN A 287 0.07 -9.99 -19.78
CA ASN A 287 0.61 -8.68 -19.38
C ASN A 287 0.87 -8.57 -17.87
N ILE A 288 0.65 -9.65 -17.08
CA ILE A 288 1.09 -9.72 -15.70
C ILE A 288 2.44 -10.45 -15.61
N ARG A 289 3.38 -9.87 -14.90
CA ARG A 289 4.62 -10.48 -14.44
C ARG A 289 4.53 -10.67 -12.94
N LEU A 290 4.37 -11.92 -12.52
CA LEU A 290 4.23 -12.27 -11.10
C LEU A 290 5.59 -12.68 -10.53
N PHE A 291 5.98 -12.03 -9.44
CA PHE A 291 7.23 -12.31 -8.75
C PHE A 291 6.98 -12.90 -7.36
N SER A 292 7.88 -13.74 -6.90
CA SER A 292 7.94 -14.18 -5.50
C SER A 292 9.36 -14.49 -5.06
N TRP A 293 9.65 -14.12 -3.82
CA TRP A 293 10.93 -14.37 -3.15
C TRP A 293 10.74 -15.07 -1.79
N ASN A 294 9.56 -15.68 -1.54
CA ASN A 294 9.28 -16.36 -0.26
C ASN A 294 10.31 -17.48 0.04
N THR A 295 10.89 -18.07 -1.00
CA THR A 295 11.89 -19.13 -0.86
C THR A 295 13.33 -18.64 -0.72
N VAL A 296 13.57 -17.32 -0.73
CA VAL A 296 14.89 -16.72 -0.49
C VAL A 296 15.14 -16.68 1.01
N ARG A 297 16.03 -17.56 1.49
CA ARG A 297 16.25 -17.75 2.94
C ARG A 297 16.83 -16.53 3.61
N GLU A 298 17.74 -15.84 2.96
CA GLU A 298 18.41 -14.61 3.42
C GLU A 298 17.40 -13.46 3.58
N LEU A 299 16.30 -13.51 2.86
CA LEU A 299 15.20 -12.55 3.00
C LEU A 299 14.22 -13.02 4.09
N THR A 300 13.56 -14.15 3.89
CA THR A 300 12.39 -14.57 4.66
C THR A 300 12.75 -15.11 6.05
N PHE A 301 13.92 -15.76 6.20
CA PHE A 301 14.32 -16.43 7.43
C PHE A 301 15.32 -15.63 8.27
N ASP A 302 15.92 -14.58 7.76
CA ASP A 302 16.70 -13.63 8.55
C ASP A 302 15.77 -12.57 9.16
N LEU A 303 15.49 -12.71 10.45
CA LEU A 303 14.58 -11.80 11.16
C LEU A 303 15.16 -10.38 11.34
N ALA A 304 16.45 -10.18 11.07
CA ALA A 304 17.02 -8.83 11.01
C ALA A 304 16.39 -7.96 9.93
N ASN A 305 15.70 -8.56 8.96
CA ASN A 305 14.97 -7.85 7.92
C ASN A 305 13.62 -7.28 8.39
N TYR A 306 13.09 -7.68 9.56
CA TYR A 306 11.70 -7.43 9.93
C TYR A 306 11.54 -6.63 11.21
N LYS A 307 10.62 -5.66 11.21
CA LYS A 307 10.19 -4.91 12.41
C LYS A 307 9.01 -5.56 13.14
N ASP A 308 8.34 -6.47 12.49
CA ASP A 308 7.29 -7.36 13.03
C ASP A 308 7.14 -8.57 12.11
N ARG A 309 6.09 -9.38 12.28
CA ARG A 309 5.90 -10.63 11.54
C ARG A 309 5.85 -10.47 10.03
N ILE A 310 5.41 -9.34 9.51
CA ILE A 310 5.15 -9.13 8.07
C ILE A 310 5.95 -7.99 7.47
N HIS A 311 6.22 -6.93 8.24
CA HIS A 311 6.82 -5.71 7.70
C HIS A 311 8.34 -5.79 7.65
N TYR A 312 8.88 -5.81 6.45
CA TYR A 312 10.32 -5.82 6.16
C TYR A 312 10.90 -4.40 6.05
N GLY A 313 12.21 -4.30 6.18
CA GLY A 313 12.93 -3.02 6.09
C GLY A 313 12.94 -2.42 4.67
N PRO A 314 13.17 -1.10 4.54
CA PRO A 314 13.14 -0.39 3.26
C PRO A 314 14.15 -0.94 2.23
N TRP A 315 15.27 -1.50 2.69
CA TRP A 315 16.24 -2.17 1.81
C TRP A 315 15.67 -3.37 1.05
N VAL A 316 14.66 -4.03 1.60
CA VAL A 316 13.96 -5.13 0.92
C VAL A 316 13.11 -4.58 -0.23
N ASN A 317 12.44 -3.44 -0.04
CA ASN A 317 11.69 -2.80 -1.13
C ASN A 317 12.64 -2.40 -2.30
N ASP A 318 13.79 -1.78 -1.96
CA ASP A 318 14.79 -1.40 -2.96
C ASP A 318 15.29 -2.63 -3.72
N TRP A 319 15.70 -3.67 -2.99
CA TRP A 319 16.18 -4.92 -3.57
C TRP A 319 15.12 -5.60 -4.47
N MET A 320 13.86 -5.66 -4.04
CA MET A 320 12.79 -6.24 -4.87
C MET A 320 12.59 -5.49 -6.19
N LEU A 321 12.68 -4.15 -6.19
CA LEU A 321 12.62 -3.39 -7.43
C LEU A 321 13.79 -3.74 -8.38
N GLU A 322 15.00 -3.87 -7.83
CA GLU A 322 16.19 -4.28 -8.61
C GLU A 322 16.03 -5.70 -9.17
N GLN A 323 15.52 -6.65 -8.37
CA GLN A 323 15.23 -8.01 -8.84
C GLN A 323 14.16 -8.01 -9.94
N MET A 324 13.10 -7.22 -9.81
CA MET A 324 12.08 -7.09 -10.85
C MET A 324 12.67 -6.56 -12.16
N ALA A 325 13.56 -5.56 -12.09
CA ALA A 325 14.20 -4.99 -13.26
C ALA A 325 15.13 -5.99 -13.97
N SER A 326 15.78 -6.88 -13.22
CA SER A 326 16.62 -7.96 -13.77
C SER A 326 15.84 -9.20 -14.20
N GLY A 327 14.57 -9.32 -13.78
CA GLY A 327 13.71 -10.49 -14.01
C GLY A 327 13.94 -11.64 -13.03
N GLU A 328 14.67 -11.40 -11.94
CA GLU A 328 14.89 -12.40 -10.89
C GLU A 328 13.66 -12.54 -9.99
N GLY A 329 13.29 -13.77 -9.66
CA GLY A 329 12.06 -14.06 -8.89
C GLY A 329 10.80 -14.13 -9.74
N LEU A 330 10.89 -13.92 -11.07
CA LEU A 330 9.76 -14.05 -11.98
C LEU A 330 9.24 -15.49 -12.03
N LEU A 331 7.97 -15.66 -11.71
CA LEU A 331 7.26 -16.93 -11.85
C LEU A 331 6.78 -17.08 -13.29
N THR A 332 7.04 -18.26 -13.85
CA THR A 332 6.69 -18.64 -15.22
C THR A 332 6.09 -20.03 -15.26
N LYS A 333 5.46 -20.40 -16.38
CA LYS A 333 4.94 -21.75 -16.58
C LYS A 333 6.05 -22.82 -16.48
N ASP A 334 7.30 -22.45 -16.76
CA ASP A 334 8.42 -23.39 -16.77
C ASP A 334 9.02 -23.63 -15.38
N ASN A 335 8.93 -22.65 -14.46
CA ASN A 335 9.55 -22.74 -13.14
C ASN A 335 8.56 -22.89 -11.98
N VAL A 336 7.25 -22.67 -12.18
CA VAL A 336 6.24 -22.62 -11.12
C VAL A 336 6.16 -23.92 -10.33
N GLU A 337 6.23 -25.08 -10.96
CA GLU A 337 6.13 -26.37 -10.25
C GLU A 337 7.32 -26.58 -9.30
N ALA A 338 8.51 -26.22 -9.75
CA ALA A 338 9.71 -26.29 -8.91
C ALA A 338 9.66 -25.27 -7.77
N TYR A 339 9.13 -24.06 -8.04
CA TYR A 339 8.94 -23.02 -7.03
C TYR A 339 7.97 -23.49 -5.94
N LEU A 340 6.75 -23.93 -6.29
CA LEU A 340 5.72 -24.38 -5.35
C LEU A 340 6.17 -25.58 -4.51
N SER A 341 6.87 -26.54 -5.15
CA SER A 341 7.43 -27.70 -4.43
C SER A 341 8.48 -27.27 -3.42
N ARG A 342 9.37 -26.35 -3.78
CA ARG A 342 10.41 -25.82 -2.90
C ARG A 342 9.83 -25.00 -1.75
N GLU A 343 8.84 -24.16 -2.03
CA GLU A 343 8.16 -23.33 -1.03
C GLU A 343 7.47 -24.20 0.01
N ARG A 344 6.69 -25.18 -0.43
CA ARG A 344 6.03 -26.15 0.44
C ARG A 344 7.03 -26.93 1.30
N GLU A 345 8.05 -27.54 0.70
CA GLU A 345 9.10 -28.24 1.42
C GLU A 345 9.75 -27.36 2.48
N LEU A 346 10.07 -26.12 2.11
CA LEU A 346 10.77 -25.18 2.98
C LEU A 346 9.93 -24.85 4.23
N PHE A 347 8.67 -24.46 4.06
CA PHE A 347 7.82 -24.04 5.18
C PHE A 347 7.26 -25.21 6.00
N GLU A 348 7.04 -26.37 5.40
CA GLU A 348 6.60 -27.58 6.14
C GLU A 348 7.70 -28.20 6.98
N THR A 349 8.96 -28.14 6.53
CA THR A 349 10.06 -28.87 7.21
C THR A 349 10.91 -27.99 8.12
N PHE A 350 10.77 -26.65 8.02
CA PHE A 350 11.57 -25.73 8.81
C PHE A 350 11.26 -25.85 10.32
N ASP A 351 12.32 -25.95 11.14
CA ASP A 351 12.20 -25.85 12.60
C ASP A 351 12.13 -24.38 13.02
N TYR A 352 10.91 -23.86 13.18
CA TYR A 352 10.65 -22.47 13.55
C TYR A 352 11.23 -22.10 14.92
N ASN A 353 11.55 -23.08 15.78
CA ASN A 353 12.17 -22.80 17.07
C ASN A 353 13.62 -22.32 16.93
N THR A 354 14.28 -22.60 15.82
CA THR A 354 15.63 -22.05 15.54
C THR A 354 15.64 -20.54 15.35
N LEU A 355 14.49 -19.91 15.12
CA LEU A 355 14.37 -18.45 15.03
C LEU A 355 14.73 -17.75 16.34
N PHE A 356 14.56 -18.44 17.49
CA PHE A 356 14.94 -17.90 18.81
C PHE A 356 16.46 -17.83 19.03
N ASP A 357 17.23 -18.57 18.24
CA ASP A 357 18.69 -18.60 18.33
C ASP A 357 19.35 -17.47 17.50
N GLN A 358 18.59 -16.73 16.73
CA GLN A 358 19.12 -15.63 15.91
C GLN A 358 19.57 -14.46 16.81
N PRO A 359 20.76 -13.90 16.55
CA PRO A 359 21.25 -12.74 17.29
C PRO A 359 20.49 -11.47 16.95
N GLU A 360 20.32 -10.59 17.94
CA GLU A 360 19.83 -9.24 17.65
C GLU A 360 20.88 -8.49 16.84
N PRO A 361 20.49 -7.74 15.82
CA PRO A 361 21.44 -6.95 15.05
C PRO A 361 22.11 -5.86 15.89
N ALA A 362 23.41 -5.68 15.72
CA ALA A 362 24.17 -4.64 16.43
C ALA A 362 23.74 -3.21 16.03
N GLN A 363 23.23 -3.06 14.80
CA GLN A 363 22.67 -1.82 14.25
C GLN A 363 21.48 -2.19 13.37
N TYR A 364 20.45 -1.33 13.39
CA TYR A 364 19.30 -1.49 12.51
C TYR A 364 19.61 -0.93 11.13
N GLY A 365 19.57 -1.78 10.11
CA GLY A 365 19.89 -1.41 8.73
C GLY A 365 19.95 -2.64 7.83
N ALA A 366 20.29 -2.45 6.57
CA ALA A 366 20.35 -3.52 5.58
C ALA A 366 21.39 -4.58 6.00
N PRO A 367 21.01 -5.87 6.15
CA PRO A 367 21.95 -6.96 6.27
C PRO A 367 22.89 -7.08 5.05
N GLU A 368 24.03 -7.76 5.24
CA GLU A 368 25.07 -7.88 4.21
C GLU A 368 24.56 -8.39 2.86
N PHE A 369 23.58 -9.29 2.89
CA PHE A 369 22.93 -9.84 1.68
C PHE A 369 22.40 -8.75 0.73
N PHE A 370 21.86 -7.65 1.27
CA PHE A 370 21.29 -6.55 0.48
C PHE A 370 22.31 -5.46 0.10
N LEU A 371 23.58 -5.62 0.48
CA LEU A 371 24.64 -4.65 0.20
C LEU A 371 25.56 -5.10 -0.97
N GLN A 372 25.29 -6.25 -1.54
CA GLN A 372 26.04 -6.84 -2.66
C GLN A 372 25.39 -6.48 -3.99
#